data_8c9c7590e7f9fb16e2fbcda829acd41a
#
_entry.id   8c9c7590e7f9fb16e2fbcda829acd41a
#
_cell.length_a   1.000
_cell.length_b   1.000
_cell.length_c   1.000
_cell.angle_alpha   90.00
_cell.angle_beta   90.00
_cell.angle_gamma   90.00
#
_symmetry.space_group_name_H-M   'P 1'
#
loop_
_entity.id
_entity.type
_entity.pdbx_description
1 polymer ?
#
loop_
_entity_poly.entity_id
_entity_poly.type
_entity_poly.pdbx_seq_one_letter_code
_entity_poly.pdbx_strand_id
1 'polypeptide(L)'
;GPGALKMRDDKKLYGGPRESSLLSAQSSFYKSLSIECSRNQVSVDMWLFGPSYVDVATLSCLPRYTGGQTFFYPIMDPKHPEVSHKFAHELSSVLTSPMSFEAVLRMRATRGIRPTSFHGNFFVRSSDLLALPSVPTDQSYMIECEIDEPLHTTVAVLQSVVLHSTATGERRIRVITTAVPTTTNLSEVYASADQLAIAAFMANKAVEKSLHARLDDARAMIRTRIADIFTAYRTTMTNTRGGNAAHLTIASNLSLLPLLALGLLRNRSIRIGTQIPSDVRAYHQTL
;
A
#
# COMPACT_ATOMS: atom_id res chain seq x y z
N GLY A 1 -2.90 -7.83 -28.81
CA GLY A 1 -2.46 -8.28 -27.50
C GLY A 1 -0.96 -8.49 -27.44
N PRO A 2 -0.37 -8.74 -26.26
CA PRO A 2 1.08 -8.91 -26.09
C PRO A 2 1.62 -10.23 -26.67
N GLY A 3 0.78 -11.07 -27.23
CA GLY A 3 1.09 -12.47 -27.55
C GLY A 3 1.11 -13.35 -26.31
N ALA A 4 1.62 -14.56 -26.42
CA ALA A 4 1.79 -15.46 -25.30
C ALA A 4 2.88 -14.95 -24.37
N LEU A 5 2.56 -14.75 -23.09
CA LEU A 5 3.55 -14.42 -22.05
C LEU A 5 4.42 -15.65 -21.79
N LYS A 6 5.72 -15.44 -21.62
CA LYS A 6 6.64 -16.53 -21.30
C LYS A 6 6.44 -16.96 -19.85
N MET A 7 6.37 -18.25 -19.60
CA MET A 7 6.45 -18.79 -18.25
C MET A 7 7.84 -18.48 -17.66
N ARG A 8 7.87 -17.75 -16.53
CA ARG A 8 9.12 -17.28 -15.90
C ARG A 8 9.22 -17.66 -14.43
N ASP A 9 8.39 -18.58 -13.96
CA ASP A 9 8.38 -19.05 -12.57
C ASP A 9 9.59 -19.95 -12.29
N ASP A 10 10.78 -19.37 -12.31
CA ASP A 10 12.03 -20.09 -12.01
C ASP A 10 12.25 -20.16 -10.50
N LYS A 11 11.97 -21.33 -9.93
CA LYS A 11 12.17 -21.64 -8.51
C LYS A 11 13.60 -21.41 -8.00
N LYS A 12 14.60 -21.41 -8.90
CA LYS A 12 15.99 -21.12 -8.55
C LYS A 12 16.22 -19.66 -8.16
N LEU A 13 15.31 -18.76 -8.56
CA LEU A 13 15.38 -17.34 -8.21
C LEU A 13 14.73 -17.02 -6.86
N TYR A 14 13.93 -17.93 -6.31
CA TYR A 14 13.20 -17.70 -5.06
C TYR A 14 14.16 -17.46 -3.89
N GLY A 15 13.88 -16.43 -3.09
CA GLY A 15 14.72 -15.98 -1.98
C GLY A 15 16.09 -15.42 -2.41
N GLY A 16 16.37 -15.35 -3.70
CA GLY A 16 17.64 -14.89 -4.25
C GLY A 16 17.64 -13.39 -4.61
N PRO A 17 18.82 -12.87 -4.99
CA PRO A 17 18.98 -11.44 -5.31
C PRO A 17 18.20 -11.00 -6.56
N ARG A 18 17.78 -11.94 -7.41
CA ARG A 18 17.03 -11.68 -8.65
C ARG A 18 15.54 -12.03 -8.56
N GLU A 19 15.02 -12.33 -7.38
CA GLU A 19 13.59 -12.64 -7.22
C GLU A 19 12.69 -11.47 -7.64
N SER A 20 13.14 -10.22 -7.49
CA SER A 20 12.42 -9.02 -7.94
C SER A 20 12.05 -9.06 -9.43
N SER A 21 12.84 -9.76 -10.26
CA SER A 21 12.52 -9.92 -11.68
C SER A 21 11.25 -10.75 -11.93
N LEU A 22 10.85 -11.60 -10.98
CA LEU A 22 9.61 -12.37 -11.03
C LEU A 22 8.40 -11.57 -10.57
N LEU A 23 8.62 -10.48 -9.82
CA LEU A 23 7.60 -9.66 -9.18
C LEU A 23 7.28 -8.38 -9.98
N SER A 24 8.08 -8.07 -11.00
CA SER A 24 7.84 -6.97 -11.92
C SER A 24 7.07 -7.43 -13.16
N ALA A 25 6.29 -6.53 -13.78
CA ALA A 25 5.55 -6.86 -15.01
C ALA A 25 6.50 -7.28 -16.15
N GLN A 26 6.17 -8.38 -16.83
CA GLN A 26 6.94 -8.88 -17.96
C GLN A 26 6.73 -8.04 -19.23
N SER A 27 5.52 -7.50 -19.40
CA SER A 27 5.12 -6.78 -20.60
C SER A 27 4.59 -5.40 -20.24
N SER A 28 5.02 -4.39 -21.00
CA SER A 28 4.49 -3.02 -20.90
C SER A 28 3.06 -2.88 -21.43
N PHE A 29 2.56 -3.88 -22.19
CA PHE A 29 1.23 -3.86 -22.77
C PHE A 29 0.14 -3.61 -21.73
N TYR A 30 0.14 -4.35 -20.62
CA TYR A 30 -0.90 -4.23 -19.58
C TYR A 30 -0.86 -2.88 -18.89
N LYS A 31 0.33 -2.32 -18.69
CA LYS A 31 0.48 -0.95 -18.18
C LYS A 31 -0.07 0.08 -19.18
N SER A 32 0.24 -0.05 -20.46
CA SER A 32 -0.27 0.84 -21.50
C SER A 32 -1.79 0.74 -21.63
N LEU A 33 -2.33 -0.48 -21.60
CA LEU A 33 -3.77 -0.73 -21.62
C LEU A 33 -4.47 -0.12 -20.37
N SER A 34 -3.87 -0.25 -19.20
CA SER A 34 -4.45 0.35 -17.98
C SER A 34 -4.47 1.88 -18.02
N ILE A 35 -3.47 2.51 -18.65
CA ILE A 35 -3.46 3.96 -18.87
C ILE A 35 -4.62 4.36 -19.80
N GLU A 36 -4.86 3.60 -20.86
CA GLU A 36 -5.96 3.84 -21.78
C GLU A 36 -7.32 3.61 -21.10
N CYS A 37 -7.47 2.54 -20.34
CA CYS A 37 -8.65 2.28 -19.52
C CYS A 37 -8.91 3.45 -18.55
N SER A 38 -7.88 3.91 -17.83
CA SER A 38 -8.01 5.03 -16.89
C SER A 38 -8.39 6.34 -17.58
N ARG A 39 -7.90 6.60 -18.79
CA ARG A 39 -8.31 7.77 -19.59
C ARG A 39 -9.80 7.73 -19.98
N ASN A 40 -10.32 6.54 -20.23
CA ASN A 40 -11.71 6.30 -20.58
C ASN A 40 -12.61 6.00 -19.37
N GLN A 41 -12.10 6.18 -18.14
CA GLN A 41 -12.82 5.92 -16.89
C GLN A 41 -13.30 4.46 -16.76
N VAL A 42 -12.54 3.51 -17.28
CA VAL A 42 -12.80 2.08 -17.17
C VAL A 42 -11.94 1.50 -16.07
N SER A 43 -12.57 0.92 -15.06
CA SER A 43 -11.91 0.14 -14.01
C SER A 43 -11.94 -1.35 -14.35
N VAL A 44 -10.92 -2.07 -13.91
CA VAL A 44 -10.77 -3.51 -14.15
C VAL A 44 -10.50 -4.22 -12.84
N ASP A 45 -11.42 -5.09 -12.42
CA ASP A 45 -11.20 -6.07 -11.36
C ASP A 45 -10.80 -7.41 -11.97
N MET A 46 -9.88 -8.12 -11.34
CA MET A 46 -9.37 -9.39 -11.86
C MET A 46 -9.54 -10.51 -10.84
N TRP A 47 -10.23 -11.57 -11.27
CA TRP A 47 -10.29 -12.85 -10.56
C TRP A 47 -9.42 -13.86 -11.30
N LEU A 48 -8.31 -14.25 -10.69
CA LEU A 48 -7.33 -15.14 -11.26
C LEU A 48 -7.44 -16.53 -10.63
N PHE A 49 -7.68 -17.53 -11.47
CA PHE A 49 -7.86 -18.91 -11.04
C PHE A 49 -6.80 -19.81 -11.68
N GLY A 50 -6.34 -20.81 -10.95
CA GLY A 50 -5.53 -21.86 -11.51
C GLY A 50 -4.43 -22.38 -10.58
N PRO A 51 -4.13 -23.69 -10.65
CA PRO A 51 -3.08 -24.32 -9.88
C PRO A 51 -1.68 -24.05 -10.43
N SER A 52 -1.59 -23.53 -11.64
CA SER A 52 -0.34 -23.21 -12.33
C SER A 52 -0.06 -21.72 -12.33
N TYR A 53 1.16 -21.37 -12.72
CA TYR A 53 1.61 -20.00 -12.88
C TYR A 53 0.73 -19.21 -13.85
N VAL A 54 0.22 -18.06 -13.42
CA VAL A 54 -0.67 -17.17 -14.19
C VAL A 54 -0.08 -15.78 -14.43
N ASP A 55 1.09 -15.48 -13.89
CA ASP A 55 1.79 -14.19 -13.93
C ASP A 55 0.98 -13.04 -13.31
N VAL A 56 0.58 -13.24 -12.07
CA VAL A 56 -0.12 -12.23 -11.25
C VAL A 56 0.62 -10.89 -11.28
N ALA A 57 1.95 -10.90 -11.21
CA ALA A 57 2.77 -9.70 -11.23
C ALA A 57 2.57 -8.83 -12.49
N THR A 58 2.34 -9.44 -13.64
CA THR A 58 2.05 -8.72 -14.89
C THR A 58 0.58 -8.30 -14.98
N LEU A 59 -0.34 -9.19 -14.62
CA LEU A 59 -1.78 -8.97 -14.77
C LEU A 59 -2.31 -7.94 -13.78
N SER A 60 -1.78 -7.89 -12.55
CA SER A 60 -2.18 -6.93 -11.51
C SER A 60 -1.92 -5.45 -11.87
N CYS A 61 -1.18 -5.19 -12.95
CA CYS A 61 -1.06 -3.83 -13.47
C CYS A 61 -2.40 -3.23 -13.87
N LEU A 62 -3.36 -4.03 -14.39
CA LEU A 62 -4.67 -3.53 -14.80
C LEU A 62 -5.46 -2.98 -13.60
N PRO A 63 -5.76 -3.76 -12.56
CA PRO A 63 -6.44 -3.25 -11.36
C PRO A 63 -5.68 -2.09 -10.72
N ARG A 64 -4.38 -2.22 -10.55
CA ARG A 64 -3.53 -1.23 -9.87
C ARG A 64 -3.66 0.18 -10.44
N TYR A 65 -3.68 0.34 -11.76
CA TYR A 65 -3.73 1.66 -12.38
C TYR A 65 -5.14 2.10 -12.79
N THR A 66 -6.15 1.27 -12.56
CA THR A 66 -7.55 1.60 -12.89
C THR A 66 -8.45 1.73 -11.65
N GLY A 67 -7.88 1.63 -10.44
CA GLY A 67 -8.64 1.71 -9.19
C GLY A 67 -9.40 0.42 -8.85
N GLY A 68 -9.13 -0.68 -9.57
CA GLY A 68 -9.74 -1.98 -9.34
C GLY A 68 -8.96 -2.84 -8.33
N GLN A 69 -9.39 -4.09 -8.20
CA GLN A 69 -8.86 -5.06 -7.24
C GLN A 69 -8.37 -6.33 -7.94
N THR A 70 -7.43 -7.02 -7.31
CA THR A 70 -6.92 -8.32 -7.77
C THR A 70 -7.29 -9.39 -6.76
N PHE A 71 -7.90 -10.45 -7.22
CA PHE A 71 -8.25 -11.64 -6.44
C PHE A 71 -7.53 -12.86 -7.04
N PHE A 72 -6.95 -13.70 -6.18
CA PHE A 72 -6.20 -14.85 -6.64
C PHE A 72 -6.58 -16.12 -5.86
N TYR A 73 -6.92 -17.15 -6.61
CA TYR A 73 -7.38 -18.46 -6.11
C TYR A 73 -6.50 -19.56 -6.73
N PRO A 74 -5.36 -19.88 -6.13
CA PRO A 74 -4.41 -20.85 -6.69
C PRO A 74 -4.95 -22.28 -6.72
N ILE A 75 -5.92 -22.60 -5.86
CA ILE A 75 -6.52 -23.93 -5.75
C ILE A 75 -8.04 -23.74 -5.71
N MET A 76 -8.73 -24.24 -6.76
CA MET A 76 -10.19 -24.38 -6.79
C MET A 76 -10.49 -25.88 -6.91
N ASP A 77 -10.59 -26.55 -5.78
CA ASP A 77 -10.83 -28.00 -5.69
C ASP A 77 -12.09 -28.23 -4.84
N PRO A 78 -13.01 -29.13 -5.24
CA PRO A 78 -14.15 -29.54 -4.41
C PRO A 78 -13.78 -30.04 -3.01
N LYS A 79 -12.53 -30.51 -2.82
CA LYS A 79 -12.00 -30.89 -1.51
C LYS A 79 -11.70 -29.71 -0.59
N HIS A 80 -11.67 -28.49 -1.13
CA HIS A 80 -11.40 -27.23 -0.44
C HIS A 80 -12.55 -26.24 -0.60
N PRO A 81 -13.75 -26.55 -0.03
CA PRO A 81 -14.93 -25.71 -0.19
C PRO A 81 -14.77 -24.29 0.35
N GLU A 82 -13.85 -24.10 1.31
CA GLU A 82 -13.51 -22.78 1.88
C GLU A 82 -13.04 -21.79 0.80
N VAL A 83 -12.35 -22.25 -0.24
CA VAL A 83 -11.88 -21.39 -1.34
C VAL A 83 -13.04 -20.95 -2.21
N SER A 84 -13.99 -21.83 -2.48
CA SER A 84 -15.22 -21.50 -3.20
C SER A 84 -16.10 -20.54 -2.41
N HIS A 85 -16.22 -20.72 -1.10
CA HIS A 85 -16.93 -19.79 -0.23
C HIS A 85 -16.26 -18.42 -0.18
N LYS A 86 -14.91 -18.38 -0.09
CA LYS A 86 -14.15 -17.14 -0.18
C LYS A 86 -14.42 -16.40 -1.49
N PHE A 87 -14.35 -17.10 -2.62
CA PHE A 87 -14.65 -16.51 -3.93
C PHE A 87 -16.08 -15.95 -3.99
N ALA A 88 -17.07 -16.73 -3.57
CA ALA A 88 -18.47 -16.29 -3.57
C ALA A 88 -18.68 -15.05 -2.68
N HIS A 89 -18.02 -15.01 -1.51
CA HIS A 89 -18.08 -13.86 -0.60
C HIS A 89 -17.43 -12.62 -1.21
N GLU A 90 -16.22 -12.73 -1.74
CA GLU A 90 -15.49 -11.61 -2.34
C GLU A 90 -16.21 -11.08 -3.60
N LEU A 91 -16.71 -11.97 -4.46
CA LEU A 91 -17.50 -11.57 -5.63
C LEU A 91 -18.80 -10.87 -5.21
N SER A 92 -19.54 -11.43 -4.24
CA SER A 92 -20.73 -10.80 -3.71
C SER A 92 -20.42 -9.42 -3.12
N SER A 93 -19.34 -9.29 -2.35
CA SER A 93 -18.92 -8.01 -1.78
C SER A 93 -18.66 -6.97 -2.85
N VAL A 94 -17.90 -7.31 -3.90
CA VAL A 94 -17.61 -6.36 -5.00
C VAL A 94 -18.88 -5.95 -5.74
N LEU A 95 -19.82 -6.88 -5.97
CA LEU A 95 -21.04 -6.60 -6.72
C LEU A 95 -22.09 -5.82 -5.91
N THR A 96 -22.10 -5.95 -4.58
CA THR A 96 -23.14 -5.36 -3.72
C THR A 96 -22.66 -4.12 -2.95
N SER A 97 -21.36 -3.94 -2.77
CA SER A 97 -20.81 -2.79 -2.05
C SER A 97 -21.03 -1.49 -2.83
N PRO A 98 -21.35 -0.39 -2.14
CA PRO A 98 -21.41 0.92 -2.77
C PRO A 98 -20.10 1.25 -3.46
N MET A 99 -20.17 1.71 -4.69
CA MET A 99 -19.03 2.10 -5.49
C MET A 99 -19.23 3.49 -6.09
N SER A 100 -18.17 4.27 -6.12
CA SER A 100 -18.12 5.55 -6.83
C SER A 100 -17.28 5.40 -8.09
N PHE A 101 -17.57 6.22 -9.09
CA PHE A 101 -16.95 6.16 -10.41
C PHE A 101 -16.40 7.50 -10.84
N GLU A 102 -15.53 7.50 -11.85
CA GLU A 102 -14.96 8.71 -12.48
C GLU A 102 -14.38 9.68 -11.45
N ALA A 103 -13.71 9.14 -10.44
CA ALA A 103 -13.27 9.94 -9.34
C ALA A 103 -11.90 10.57 -9.60
N VAL A 104 -11.73 11.73 -9.01
CA VAL A 104 -10.45 12.44 -8.94
C VAL A 104 -10.23 12.84 -7.49
N LEU A 105 -9.10 12.41 -6.93
CA LEU A 105 -8.69 12.76 -5.57
C LEU A 105 -7.49 13.71 -5.63
N ARG A 106 -7.57 14.75 -4.82
CA ARG A 106 -6.47 15.67 -4.59
C ARG A 106 -6.34 15.99 -3.11
N MET A 107 -5.12 15.94 -2.59
CA MET A 107 -4.82 16.41 -1.25
C MET A 107 -4.04 17.72 -1.30
N ARG A 108 -4.45 18.68 -0.48
CA ARG A 108 -3.76 19.94 -0.22
C ARG A 108 -3.39 20.03 1.26
N ALA A 109 -2.31 20.71 1.54
CA ALA A 109 -1.83 20.91 2.90
C ALA A 109 -1.50 22.40 3.12
N THR A 110 -1.40 22.79 4.37
CA THR A 110 -0.84 24.09 4.77
C THR A 110 0.52 24.29 4.13
N ARG A 111 0.82 25.53 3.77
CA ARG A 111 2.14 25.92 3.24
C ARG A 111 3.26 25.40 4.15
N GLY A 112 4.31 24.87 3.56
CA GLY A 112 5.41 24.20 4.25
C GLY A 112 5.22 22.70 4.41
N ILE A 113 4.07 22.13 3.98
CA ILE A 113 3.85 20.69 3.90
C ILE A 113 3.55 20.32 2.45
N ARG A 114 4.33 19.41 1.89
CA ARG A 114 4.23 18.99 0.50
C ARG A 114 4.01 17.47 0.39
N PRO A 115 2.97 17.01 -0.35
CA PRO A 115 2.85 15.60 -0.71
C PRO A 115 4.03 15.14 -1.58
N THR A 116 4.61 13.98 -1.27
CA THR A 116 5.80 13.47 -1.98
C THR A 116 5.56 12.14 -2.67
N SER A 117 4.79 11.25 -2.04
CA SER A 117 4.51 9.92 -2.58
C SER A 117 3.06 9.52 -2.31
N PHE A 118 2.54 8.67 -3.18
CA PHE A 118 1.16 8.21 -3.13
C PHE A 118 1.14 6.69 -3.26
N HIS A 119 0.37 6.02 -2.39
CA HIS A 119 0.25 4.56 -2.33
C HIS A 119 -1.20 4.14 -2.41
N GLY A 120 -1.50 3.13 -3.22
CA GLY A 120 -2.84 2.61 -3.48
C GLY A 120 -3.06 2.30 -4.96
N ASN A 121 -4.30 1.94 -5.30
CA ASN A 121 -4.68 1.60 -6.67
C ASN A 121 -5.29 2.84 -7.36
N PHE A 122 -4.50 3.52 -8.16
CA PHE A 122 -4.90 4.73 -8.91
C PHE A 122 -3.90 5.02 -10.03
N PHE A 123 -4.26 5.96 -10.87
CA PHE A 123 -3.37 6.55 -11.86
C PHE A 123 -3.02 8.01 -11.48
N VAL A 124 -1.74 8.34 -11.44
CA VAL A 124 -1.29 9.72 -11.18
C VAL A 124 -1.34 10.51 -12.49
N ARG A 125 -2.28 11.46 -12.60
CA ARG A 125 -2.43 12.31 -13.80
C ARG A 125 -1.44 13.47 -13.86
N SER A 126 -1.15 14.05 -12.69
CA SER A 126 -0.18 15.12 -12.50
C SER A 126 0.46 14.97 -11.13
N SER A 127 1.32 15.89 -10.73
CA SER A 127 2.10 15.78 -9.49
C SER A 127 1.29 15.46 -8.22
N ASP A 128 0.00 15.82 -8.18
CA ASP A 128 -0.85 15.70 -6.98
C ASP A 128 -2.30 15.31 -7.29
N LEU A 129 -2.61 14.91 -8.53
CA LEU A 129 -3.96 14.57 -8.97
C LEU A 129 -4.05 13.07 -9.26
N LEU A 130 -4.81 12.35 -8.42
CA LEU A 130 -5.04 10.92 -8.55
C LEU A 130 -6.34 10.68 -9.32
N ALA A 131 -6.26 9.93 -10.41
CA ALA A 131 -7.41 9.47 -11.18
C ALA A 131 -7.82 8.08 -10.72
N LEU A 132 -9.09 7.92 -10.42
CA LEU A 132 -9.69 6.71 -9.88
C LEU A 132 -10.94 6.39 -10.71
N PRO A 133 -10.84 5.62 -11.78
CA PRO A 133 -12.02 5.20 -12.56
C PRO A 133 -13.10 4.55 -11.70
N SER A 134 -12.71 3.80 -10.65
CA SER A 134 -13.61 3.33 -9.59
C SER A 134 -13.01 3.58 -8.21
N VAL A 135 -13.90 3.75 -7.22
CA VAL A 135 -13.55 3.89 -5.80
C VAL A 135 -14.44 2.96 -4.99
N PRO A 136 -14.01 1.73 -4.73
CA PRO A 136 -14.71 0.84 -3.82
C PRO A 136 -14.56 1.29 -2.37
N THR A 137 -15.44 0.83 -1.49
CA THR A 137 -15.50 1.26 -0.08
C THR A 137 -14.40 0.72 0.79
N ASP A 138 -13.76 -0.35 0.39
CA ASP A 138 -12.76 -1.10 1.17
C ASP A 138 -11.30 -0.77 0.78
N GLN A 139 -11.08 0.19 -0.10
CA GLN A 139 -9.74 0.67 -0.44
C GLN A 139 -9.30 1.83 0.45
N SER A 140 -8.03 1.83 0.81
CA SER A 140 -7.36 2.92 1.49
C SER A 140 -6.27 3.51 0.61
N TYR A 141 -6.04 4.81 0.76
CA TYR A 141 -4.98 5.53 0.06
C TYR A 141 -4.06 6.18 1.08
N MET A 142 -2.77 6.07 0.84
CA MET A 142 -1.77 6.65 1.72
C MET A 142 -0.97 7.71 0.98
N ILE A 143 -0.77 8.85 1.62
CA ILE A 143 -0.05 9.98 1.05
C ILE A 143 1.09 10.35 2.00
N GLU A 144 2.31 10.26 1.51
CA GLU A 144 3.50 10.68 2.22
C GLU A 144 3.69 12.18 2.03
N CYS A 145 3.93 12.89 3.13
CA CYS A 145 4.16 14.32 3.13
C CYS A 145 5.52 14.65 3.74
N GLU A 146 6.14 15.68 3.23
CA GLU A 146 7.38 16.25 3.73
C GLU A 146 7.13 17.67 4.22
N ILE A 147 7.79 18.03 5.33
CA ILE A 147 7.84 19.42 5.79
C ILE A 147 9.06 20.05 5.15
N ASP A 148 8.85 20.93 4.15
CA ASP A 148 9.91 21.57 3.35
C ASP A 148 10.18 23.02 3.75
N GLU A 149 9.27 23.64 4.52
CA GLU A 149 9.46 24.98 5.11
C GLU A 149 9.07 24.95 6.60
N PRO A 150 9.63 25.79 7.46
CA PRO A 150 9.20 25.90 8.86
C PRO A 150 7.71 26.23 8.97
N LEU A 151 7.01 25.50 9.82
CA LEU A 151 5.60 25.76 10.10
C LEU A 151 5.49 26.87 11.15
N HIS A 152 4.92 27.99 10.78
CA HIS A 152 4.74 29.14 11.67
C HIS A 152 3.36 29.19 12.35
N THR A 153 2.50 28.23 12.03
CA THR A 153 1.15 28.10 12.59
C THR A 153 1.08 27.07 13.67
N THR A 154 0.21 27.25 14.66
CA THR A 154 -0.05 26.27 15.73
C THR A 154 -0.87 25.08 15.24
N VAL A 155 -1.44 25.17 14.04
CA VAL A 155 -2.26 24.14 13.43
C VAL A 155 -1.88 24.01 11.97
N ALA A 156 -1.63 22.80 11.51
CA ALA A 156 -1.54 22.42 10.11
C ALA A 156 -2.88 21.86 9.63
N VAL A 157 -3.29 22.23 8.43
CA VAL A 157 -4.54 21.79 7.83
C VAL A 157 -4.23 20.91 6.63
N LEU A 158 -4.83 19.72 6.61
CA LEU A 158 -4.83 18.81 5.48
C LEU A 158 -6.25 18.75 4.90
N GLN A 159 -6.39 18.96 3.59
CA GLN A 159 -7.67 18.91 2.92
C GLN A 159 -7.63 17.90 1.78
N SER A 160 -8.42 16.85 1.90
CA SER A 160 -8.64 15.85 0.86
C SER A 160 -9.95 16.16 0.15
N VAL A 161 -9.90 16.27 -1.17
CA VAL A 161 -11.05 16.56 -2.02
C VAL A 161 -11.22 15.42 -3.01
N VAL A 162 -12.43 14.84 -3.03
CA VAL A 162 -12.82 13.79 -3.98
C VAL A 162 -14.00 14.26 -4.79
N LEU A 163 -13.81 14.44 -6.09
CA LEU A 163 -14.88 14.59 -7.06
C LEU A 163 -15.20 13.21 -7.62
N HIS A 164 -16.46 12.80 -7.58
CA HIS A 164 -16.87 11.45 -8.04
C HIS A 164 -18.31 11.42 -8.52
N SER A 165 -18.64 10.41 -9.31
CA SER A 165 -20.02 10.05 -9.66
C SER A 165 -20.49 8.89 -8.80
N THR A 166 -21.73 8.93 -8.33
CA THR A 166 -22.38 7.79 -7.65
C THR A 166 -22.85 6.76 -8.67
N ALA A 167 -23.20 5.56 -8.21
CA ALA A 167 -23.81 4.51 -9.06
C ALA A 167 -25.15 4.96 -9.69
N THR A 168 -25.83 5.95 -9.11
CA THR A 168 -27.05 6.55 -9.63
C THR A 168 -26.83 7.70 -10.62
N GLY A 169 -25.58 8.00 -10.94
CA GLY A 169 -25.21 9.02 -11.91
C GLY A 169 -25.07 10.44 -11.34
N GLU A 170 -25.27 10.63 -10.04
CA GLU A 170 -25.09 11.96 -9.44
C GLU A 170 -23.61 12.34 -9.33
N ARG A 171 -23.26 13.53 -9.75
CA ARG A 171 -21.91 14.08 -9.56
C ARG A 171 -21.80 14.76 -8.21
N ARG A 172 -20.83 14.35 -7.39
CA ARG A 172 -20.63 14.82 -6.03
C ARG A 172 -19.19 15.26 -5.79
N ILE A 173 -19.02 16.25 -4.94
CA ILE A 173 -17.73 16.66 -4.38
C ILE A 173 -17.77 16.39 -2.88
N ARG A 174 -16.79 15.62 -2.40
CA ARG A 174 -16.58 15.44 -0.96
C ARG A 174 -15.29 16.14 -0.56
N VAL A 175 -15.39 17.04 0.41
CA VAL A 175 -14.27 17.76 0.99
C VAL A 175 -14.11 17.34 2.44
N ILE A 176 -12.93 16.82 2.78
CA ILE A 176 -12.59 16.42 4.14
C ILE A 176 -11.42 17.31 4.56
N THR A 177 -11.64 18.11 5.59
CA THR A 177 -10.63 19.01 6.15
C THR A 177 -10.26 18.52 7.56
N THR A 178 -8.98 18.23 7.76
CA THR A 178 -8.44 17.77 9.03
C THR A 178 -7.45 18.81 9.54
N ALA A 179 -7.65 19.28 10.76
CA ALA A 179 -6.74 20.16 11.46
C ALA A 179 -5.88 19.35 12.44
N VAL A 180 -4.56 19.49 12.33
CA VAL A 180 -3.58 18.79 13.16
C VAL A 180 -2.74 19.83 13.90
N PRO A 181 -2.63 19.77 15.25
CA PRO A 181 -1.79 20.69 15.99
C PRO A 181 -0.31 20.48 15.61
N THR A 182 0.45 21.57 15.60
CA THR A 182 1.90 21.55 15.37
C THR A 182 2.63 21.72 16.71
N THR A 183 3.73 21.02 16.90
CA THR A 183 4.55 21.11 18.10
C THR A 183 6.02 20.90 17.79
N THR A 184 6.90 21.51 18.57
CA THR A 184 8.34 21.23 18.59
C THR A 184 8.71 20.21 19.65
N ASN A 185 7.76 19.81 20.50
CA ASN A 185 7.97 18.84 21.57
C ASN A 185 7.83 17.42 21.02
N LEU A 186 8.95 16.71 20.85
CA LEU A 186 8.98 15.33 20.35
C LEU A 186 8.15 14.36 21.20
N SER A 187 8.00 14.59 22.51
CA SER A 187 7.18 13.74 23.37
C SER A 187 5.70 13.76 22.94
N GLU A 188 5.19 14.93 22.55
CA GLU A 188 3.82 15.09 22.03
C GLU A 188 3.66 14.43 20.67
N VAL A 189 4.67 14.55 19.78
CA VAL A 189 4.67 13.86 18.48
C VAL A 189 4.57 12.35 18.67
N TYR A 190 5.38 11.78 19.58
CA TYR A 190 5.30 10.35 19.87
C TYR A 190 3.97 9.93 20.51
N ALA A 191 3.41 10.78 21.37
CA ALA A 191 2.13 10.52 22.03
C ALA A 191 0.94 10.51 21.04
N SER A 192 1.05 11.22 19.89
CA SER A 192 0.02 11.28 18.85
C SER A 192 0.19 10.23 17.75
N ALA A 193 1.30 9.50 17.72
CA ALA A 193 1.62 8.58 16.64
C ALA A 193 0.67 7.37 16.60
N ASP A 194 0.20 7.01 15.41
CA ASP A 194 -0.63 5.82 15.16
C ASP A 194 0.24 4.66 14.65
N GLN A 195 0.35 3.63 15.47
CA GLN A 195 1.16 2.44 15.16
C GLN A 195 0.63 1.63 13.95
N LEU A 196 -0.69 1.63 13.70
CA LEU A 196 -1.27 0.93 12.57
C LEU A 196 -0.97 1.66 11.26
N ALA A 197 -1.14 2.98 11.25
CA ALA A 197 -0.78 3.82 10.10
C ALA A 197 0.71 3.71 9.77
N ILE A 198 1.59 3.71 10.79
CA ILE A 198 3.03 3.51 10.61
C ILE A 198 3.34 2.12 10.02
N ALA A 199 2.70 1.06 10.53
CA ALA A 199 2.91 -0.28 10.02
C ALA A 199 2.43 -0.42 8.56
N ALA A 200 1.27 0.12 8.22
CA ALA A 200 0.75 0.14 6.86
C ALA A 200 1.68 0.92 5.90
N PHE A 201 2.17 2.08 6.34
CA PHE A 201 3.16 2.85 5.58
C PHE A 201 4.44 2.04 5.33
N MET A 202 4.97 1.38 6.35
CA MET A 202 6.15 0.53 6.21
C MET A 202 5.92 -0.64 5.27
N ALA A 203 4.71 -1.23 5.27
CA ALA A 203 4.34 -2.30 4.35
C ALA A 203 4.40 -1.82 2.89
N ASN A 204 3.76 -0.70 2.57
CA ASN A 204 3.78 -0.12 1.22
C ASN A 204 5.22 0.17 0.75
N LYS A 205 6.01 0.84 1.58
CA LYS A 205 7.42 1.15 1.25
C LYS A 205 8.27 -0.11 1.06
N ALA A 206 8.05 -1.15 1.85
CA ALA A 206 8.77 -2.41 1.73
C ALA A 206 8.39 -3.16 0.45
N VAL A 207 7.10 -3.18 0.11
CA VAL A 207 6.63 -3.76 -1.15
C VAL A 207 7.24 -3.02 -2.34
N GLU A 208 7.14 -1.69 -2.39
CA GLU A 208 7.75 -0.91 -3.47
C GLU A 208 9.24 -1.19 -3.61
N LYS A 209 9.97 -1.22 -2.48
CA LYS A 209 11.39 -1.52 -2.49
C LYS A 209 11.69 -2.92 -3.01
N SER A 210 10.86 -3.91 -2.69
CA SER A 210 11.03 -5.29 -3.13
C SER A 210 10.86 -5.50 -4.63
N LEU A 211 10.16 -4.59 -5.33
CA LEU A 211 10.00 -4.64 -6.79
C LEU A 211 11.27 -4.22 -7.55
N HIS A 212 12.15 -3.45 -6.91
CA HIS A 212 13.34 -2.87 -7.55
C HIS A 212 14.66 -3.25 -6.88
N ALA A 213 14.61 -3.81 -5.67
CA ALA A 213 15.77 -4.21 -4.88
C ALA A 213 15.61 -5.65 -4.35
N ARG A 214 16.61 -6.14 -3.64
CA ARG A 214 16.56 -7.45 -2.99
C ARG A 214 15.50 -7.44 -1.88
N LEU A 215 14.87 -8.59 -1.69
CA LEU A 215 13.89 -8.78 -0.62
C LEU A 215 14.50 -8.51 0.77
N ASP A 216 15.76 -8.90 0.97
CA ASP A 216 16.51 -8.61 2.19
C ASP A 216 16.64 -7.12 2.48
N ASP A 217 16.81 -6.28 1.45
CA ASP A 217 16.94 -4.83 1.58
C ASP A 217 15.61 -4.20 2.00
N ALA A 218 14.49 -4.71 1.50
CA ALA A 218 13.15 -4.30 1.92
C ALA A 218 12.90 -4.66 3.40
N ARG A 219 13.30 -5.86 3.81
CA ARG A 219 13.21 -6.33 5.20
C ARG A 219 14.12 -5.56 6.14
N ALA A 220 15.37 -5.30 5.71
CA ALA A 220 16.32 -4.49 6.47
C ALA A 220 15.78 -3.08 6.70
N MET A 221 15.14 -2.49 5.70
CA MET A 221 14.51 -1.17 5.83
C MET A 221 13.49 -1.13 6.97
N ILE A 222 12.59 -2.13 7.08
CA ILE A 222 11.61 -2.19 8.19
C ILE A 222 12.35 -2.25 9.52
N ARG A 223 13.34 -3.15 9.67
CA ARG A 223 14.09 -3.31 10.91
C ARG A 223 14.82 -2.03 11.32
N THR A 224 15.49 -1.39 10.37
CA THR A 224 16.22 -0.15 10.62
C THR A 224 15.27 0.97 11.03
N ARG A 225 14.17 1.18 10.32
CA ARG A 225 13.19 2.23 10.66
C ARG A 225 12.58 2.04 12.04
N ILE A 226 12.24 0.81 12.41
CA ILE A 226 11.73 0.51 13.77
C ILE A 226 12.80 0.81 14.83
N ALA A 227 14.05 0.39 14.59
CA ALA A 227 15.15 0.67 15.50
C ALA A 227 15.41 2.19 15.65
N ASP A 228 15.35 2.93 14.54
CA ASP A 228 15.51 4.39 14.53
C ASP A 228 14.42 5.09 15.35
N ILE A 229 13.16 4.68 15.19
CA ILE A 229 12.02 5.24 15.94
C ILE A 229 12.24 5.06 17.45
N PHE A 230 12.59 3.86 17.90
CA PHE A 230 12.77 3.59 19.31
C PHE A 230 14.06 4.19 19.87
N THR A 231 15.11 4.26 19.07
CA THR A 231 16.35 4.92 19.49
C THR A 231 16.14 6.42 19.66
N ALA A 232 15.47 7.06 18.71
CA ALA A 232 15.15 8.48 18.80
C ALA A 232 14.24 8.78 20.00
N TYR A 233 13.21 7.97 20.24
CA TYR A 233 12.35 8.11 21.43
C TYR A 233 13.14 7.98 22.73
N ARG A 234 13.97 6.94 22.85
CA ARG A 234 14.82 6.74 24.03
C ARG A 234 15.73 7.94 24.28
N THR A 235 16.40 8.44 23.24
CA THR A 235 17.30 9.59 23.35
C THR A 235 16.54 10.83 23.82
N THR A 236 15.36 11.09 23.27
CA THR A 236 14.50 12.20 23.68
C THR A 236 14.10 12.08 25.16
N MET A 237 13.68 10.89 25.61
CA MET A 237 13.25 10.66 26.98
C MET A 237 14.41 10.70 27.97
N THR A 238 15.59 10.20 27.62
CA THR A 238 16.79 10.23 28.47
C THR A 238 17.24 11.67 28.70
N ASN A 239 17.25 12.48 27.66
CA ASN A 239 17.63 13.90 27.74
C ASN A 239 16.66 14.71 28.60
N THR A 240 15.36 14.33 28.62
CA THR A 240 14.31 15.08 29.32
C THR A 240 14.16 14.64 30.77
N ARG A 241 14.43 13.39 31.15
CA ARG A 241 14.12 12.81 32.46
C ARG A 241 15.34 12.33 33.26
N GLY A 242 16.56 12.44 32.74
CA GLY A 242 17.76 11.94 33.42
C GLY A 242 17.73 10.42 33.69
N GLY A 243 17.00 9.67 32.89
CA GLY A 243 16.75 8.25 33.08
C GLY A 243 17.94 7.36 32.75
N ASN A 244 17.98 6.18 33.37
CA ASN A 244 19.03 5.19 33.18
C ASN A 244 18.92 4.60 31.75
N ALA A 245 19.96 4.73 30.93
CA ALA A 245 19.98 4.31 29.52
C ALA A 245 19.85 2.79 29.31
N ALA A 246 19.81 1.99 30.38
CA ALA A 246 19.80 0.54 30.33
C ALA A 246 18.43 -0.09 29.98
N HIS A 247 17.31 0.64 30.14
CA HIS A 247 15.98 0.12 29.89
C HIS A 247 15.44 0.55 28.54
N LEU A 248 14.86 -0.40 27.78
CA LEU A 248 14.09 -0.11 26.57
C LEU A 248 12.81 0.64 26.96
N THR A 249 12.76 1.93 26.67
CA THR A 249 11.58 2.75 26.88
C THR A 249 10.85 2.93 25.55
N ILE A 250 9.58 2.56 25.51
CA ILE A 250 8.72 2.64 24.31
C ILE A 250 7.53 3.54 24.66
N ALA A 251 7.11 4.38 23.71
CA ALA A 251 5.87 5.13 23.83
C ALA A 251 4.69 4.15 23.92
N SER A 252 3.75 4.39 24.85
CA SER A 252 2.64 3.47 25.12
C SER A 252 1.79 3.15 23.88
N ASN A 253 1.52 4.16 23.05
CA ASN A 253 0.77 4.02 21.80
C ASN A 253 1.57 3.37 20.66
N LEU A 254 2.87 3.14 20.80
CA LEU A 254 3.72 2.40 19.88
C LEU A 254 4.13 1.01 20.41
N SER A 255 3.53 0.55 21.48
CA SER A 255 3.90 -0.71 22.16
C SER A 255 3.72 -1.95 21.29
N LEU A 256 2.74 -1.96 20.39
CA LEU A 256 2.50 -3.07 19.45
C LEU A 256 3.30 -2.95 18.15
N LEU A 257 3.97 -1.82 17.89
CA LEU A 257 4.70 -1.60 16.64
C LEU A 257 5.78 -2.66 16.38
N PRO A 258 6.55 -3.18 17.36
CA PRO A 258 7.48 -4.28 17.13
C PRO A 258 6.79 -5.58 16.70
N LEU A 259 5.61 -5.87 17.28
CA LEU A 259 4.83 -7.05 16.91
C LEU A 259 4.25 -6.92 15.51
N LEU A 260 3.73 -5.74 15.13
CA LEU A 260 3.26 -5.45 13.78
C LEU A 260 4.39 -5.57 12.76
N ALA A 261 5.58 -5.04 13.07
CA ALA A 261 6.76 -5.19 12.24
C ALA A 261 7.19 -6.65 12.06
N LEU A 262 7.13 -7.46 13.13
CA LEU A 262 7.38 -8.89 13.05
C LEU A 262 6.34 -9.59 12.16
N GLY A 263 5.07 -9.21 12.28
CA GLY A 263 3.99 -9.67 11.41
C GLY A 263 4.27 -9.37 9.94
N LEU A 264 4.65 -8.13 9.62
CA LEU A 264 5.06 -7.74 8.27
C LEU A 264 6.23 -8.58 7.76
N LEU A 265 7.29 -8.74 8.55
CA LEU A 265 8.46 -9.54 8.18
C LEU A 265 8.14 -11.02 7.96
N ARG A 266 7.02 -11.52 8.48
CA ARG A 266 6.52 -12.88 8.30
C ARG A 266 5.43 -13.00 7.24
N ASN A 267 4.90 -11.88 6.74
CA ASN A 267 3.92 -11.87 5.67
C ASN A 267 4.50 -12.46 4.38
N ARG A 268 3.68 -13.15 3.61
CA ARG A 268 4.09 -13.80 2.35
C ARG A 268 4.62 -12.82 1.32
N SER A 269 4.21 -11.56 1.35
CA SER A 269 4.68 -10.49 0.45
C SER A 269 6.19 -10.29 0.52
N ILE A 270 6.77 -10.33 1.74
CA ILE A 270 8.20 -10.01 1.97
C ILE A 270 8.95 -11.04 2.79
N ARG A 271 8.32 -12.15 3.22
CA ARG A 271 8.99 -13.22 3.97
C ARG A 271 10.05 -13.90 3.10
N ILE A 272 11.26 -14.08 3.66
CA ILE A 272 12.28 -14.90 3.05
C ILE A 272 11.83 -16.37 3.10
N GLY A 273 12.00 -17.06 1.99
CA GLY A 273 11.70 -18.49 1.90
C GLY A 273 11.57 -18.91 0.45
N THR A 274 12.15 -20.06 0.15
CA THR A 274 12.20 -20.66 -1.19
C THR A 274 10.89 -21.34 -1.61
N GLN A 275 9.89 -21.36 -0.70
CA GLN A 275 8.66 -22.13 -0.90
C GLN A 275 7.41 -21.28 -1.19
N ILE A 276 7.59 -19.98 -1.39
CA ILE A 276 6.47 -19.09 -1.72
C ILE A 276 6.44 -18.92 -3.23
N PRO A 277 5.42 -19.44 -3.93
CA PRO A 277 5.29 -19.23 -5.37
C PRO A 277 5.27 -17.73 -5.71
N SER A 278 5.85 -17.36 -6.86
CA SER A 278 5.94 -15.96 -7.28
C SER A 278 4.57 -15.30 -7.41
N ASP A 279 3.56 -16.00 -7.92
CA ASP A 279 2.19 -15.49 -8.01
C ASP A 279 1.55 -15.24 -6.64
N VAL A 280 1.78 -16.13 -5.66
CA VAL A 280 1.29 -15.93 -4.28
C VAL A 280 1.96 -14.72 -3.65
N ARG A 281 3.26 -14.55 -3.85
CA ARG A 281 3.98 -13.38 -3.35
C ARG A 281 3.48 -12.10 -4.03
N ALA A 282 3.37 -12.09 -5.36
CA ALA A 282 2.87 -10.96 -6.12
C ALA A 282 1.46 -10.57 -5.68
N TYR A 283 0.56 -11.54 -5.48
CA TYR A 283 -0.77 -11.28 -4.96
C TYR A 283 -0.74 -10.63 -3.57
N HIS A 284 0.05 -11.17 -2.64
CA HIS A 284 0.20 -10.55 -1.30
C HIS A 284 0.86 -9.17 -1.32
N GLN A 285 1.45 -8.76 -2.43
CA GLN A 285 1.97 -7.41 -2.63
C GLN A 285 0.93 -6.45 -3.21
N THR A 286 -0.20 -6.94 -3.72
CA THR A 286 -1.32 -6.11 -4.20
C THR A 286 -2.34 -5.80 -3.09
N LEU A 287 -2.31 -6.54 -1.99
CA LEU A 287 -3.14 -6.32 -0.80
C LEU A 287 -2.56 -5.22 0.08
#